data_e56ff2ee842cd33e9218164c2487743b
#
_entry.id   e56ff2ee842cd33e9218164c2487743b
#
_cell.length_a   1.000
_cell.length_b   1.000
_cell.length_c   1.000
_cell.angle_alpha   90.00
_cell.angle_beta   90.00
_cell.angle_gamma   90.00
#
_symmetry.space_group_name_H-M   'P 1'
#
loop_
_entity.id
_entity.type
_entity.pdbx_description
1 polymer ?
#
loop_
_entity_poly.entity_id
_entity_poly.type
_entity_poly.pdbx_seq_one_letter_code
_entity_poly.pdbx_strand_id
1 'polypeptide(L)'
;KLFYLTDFSLTGLIFLFPLLVFIFFIGLFENGSPLFIQKRLGYNLKSFSLIKFRTMPVGMRSAGTHLIKNIKFSSLGYFLRRTKIDEILQLLNVLKGDMSLVGPRPCLLNQRKLISERKKRGVFKVRPGITGLAQISGINMETPTLLAKTDQKMINSMNLNNYFYYIFKTIFKIIL
;
A
#
# COMPACT_ATOMS: atom_id res chain seq x y z
N LYS A 1 0.29 -20.26 -9.52
CA LYS A 1 0.02 -18.80 -9.70
C LYS A 1 0.73 -17.90 -8.67
N LEU A 2 1.06 -18.41 -7.49
CA LEU A 2 1.74 -17.62 -6.43
C LEU A 2 3.23 -17.42 -6.74
N PHE A 3 3.91 -18.40 -7.32
CA PHE A 3 5.35 -18.38 -7.61
C PHE A 3 5.76 -17.21 -8.52
N TYR A 4 5.04 -16.96 -9.59
CA TYR A 4 5.37 -15.86 -10.52
C TYR A 4 5.31 -14.47 -9.88
N LEU A 5 4.41 -14.25 -8.91
CA LEU A 5 4.26 -12.96 -8.24
C LEU A 5 5.40 -12.68 -7.25
N THR A 6 5.93 -13.74 -6.63
CA THR A 6 7.12 -13.66 -5.77
C THR A 6 8.38 -13.35 -6.57
N ASP A 7 8.52 -13.95 -7.77
CA ASP A 7 9.66 -13.71 -8.64
C ASP A 7 9.73 -12.26 -9.12
N PHE A 8 8.60 -11.68 -9.57
CA PHE A 8 8.53 -10.26 -9.93
C PHE A 8 8.86 -9.33 -8.75
N SER A 9 8.40 -9.65 -7.56
CA SER A 9 8.68 -8.85 -6.37
C SER A 9 10.14 -8.94 -5.95
N LEU A 10 10.74 -10.11 -6.06
CA LEU A 10 12.16 -10.34 -5.77
C LEU A 10 13.06 -9.62 -6.77
N THR A 11 12.78 -9.77 -8.06
CA THR A 11 13.53 -9.09 -9.13
C THR A 11 13.44 -7.57 -8.97
N GLY A 12 12.25 -7.03 -8.68
CA GLY A 12 12.05 -5.61 -8.44
C GLY A 12 12.86 -5.10 -7.23
N LEU A 13 12.90 -5.86 -6.13
CA LEU A 13 13.69 -5.50 -4.94
C LEU A 13 15.19 -5.55 -5.21
N ILE A 14 15.68 -6.56 -5.93
CA ILE A 14 17.11 -6.68 -6.26
C ILE A 14 17.53 -5.50 -7.15
N PHE A 15 16.76 -5.19 -8.19
CA PHE A 15 17.06 -4.08 -9.10
C PHE A 15 17.03 -2.72 -8.41
N LEU A 16 16.07 -2.52 -7.50
CA LEU A 16 15.92 -1.26 -6.78
C LEU A 16 16.76 -1.20 -5.49
N PHE A 17 17.48 -2.27 -5.13
CA PHE A 17 18.22 -2.35 -3.87
C PHE A 17 19.18 -1.16 -3.64
N PRO A 18 20.03 -0.74 -4.61
CA PRO A 18 20.91 0.41 -4.40
C PRO A 18 20.13 1.70 -4.06
N LEU A 19 19.01 1.93 -4.76
CA LEU A 19 18.13 3.08 -4.51
C LEU A 19 17.51 3.00 -3.12
N LEU A 20 17.04 1.82 -2.70
CA LEU A 20 16.44 1.62 -1.38
C LEU A 20 17.44 1.87 -0.25
N VAL A 21 18.69 1.42 -0.42
CA VAL A 21 19.79 1.69 0.52
C VAL A 21 20.07 3.19 0.60
N PHE A 22 20.16 3.87 -0.53
CA PHE A 22 20.39 5.32 -0.58
C PHE A 22 19.27 6.10 0.15
N ILE A 23 18.00 5.78 -0.12
CA ILE A 23 16.84 6.40 0.54
C ILE A 23 16.85 6.09 2.04
N PHE A 24 17.25 4.87 2.44
CA PHE A 24 17.34 4.49 3.85
C PHE A 24 18.32 5.39 4.59
N PHE A 25 19.52 5.59 4.06
CA PHE A 25 20.51 6.45 4.71
C PHE A 25 20.08 7.91 4.74
N ILE A 26 19.54 8.47 3.66
CA ILE A 26 19.01 9.85 3.70
C ILE A 26 17.92 9.98 4.76
N GLY A 27 16.98 9.04 4.81
CA GLY A 27 15.92 9.04 5.81
C GLY A 27 16.43 8.88 7.25
N LEU A 28 17.55 8.15 7.44
CA LEU A 28 18.21 8.04 8.73
C LEU A 28 18.79 9.38 9.19
N PHE A 29 19.49 10.11 8.29
CA PHE A 29 20.05 11.42 8.60
C PHE A 29 18.97 12.47 8.83
N GLU A 30 17.86 12.43 8.07
CA GLU A 30 16.80 13.43 8.13
C GLU A 30 15.89 13.25 9.35
N ASN A 31 15.50 12.02 9.68
CA ASN A 31 14.46 11.72 10.67
C ASN A 31 14.91 10.77 11.80
N GLY A 32 16.14 10.26 11.76
CA GLY A 32 16.65 9.27 12.71
C GLY A 32 15.95 7.89 12.65
N SER A 33 14.86 7.76 11.88
CA SER A 33 14.08 6.52 11.76
C SER A 33 13.48 6.39 10.36
N PRO A 34 14.21 5.82 9.40
CA PRO A 34 13.84 5.79 7.99
C PRO A 34 12.64 4.89 7.67
N LEU A 35 12.35 3.91 8.52
CA LEU A 35 11.28 2.95 8.31
C LEU A 35 10.04 3.30 9.13
N PHE A 36 8.88 3.03 8.54
CA PHE A 36 7.58 3.11 9.19
C PHE A 36 6.89 1.76 9.09
N ILE A 37 6.57 1.18 10.25
CA ILE A 37 5.89 -0.11 10.37
C ILE A 37 4.54 0.13 11.03
N GLN A 38 3.47 -0.39 10.40
CA GLN A 38 2.11 -0.19 10.91
C GLN A 38 1.27 -1.45 10.78
N LYS A 39 0.57 -1.83 11.85
CA LYS A 39 -0.36 -2.95 11.82
C LYS A 39 -1.56 -2.65 10.92
N ARG A 40 -1.86 -3.58 10.03
CA ARG A 40 -2.96 -3.54 9.07
C ARG A 40 -3.73 -4.86 9.06
N LEU A 41 -4.98 -4.83 8.60
CA LEU A 41 -5.76 -6.03 8.35
C LEU A 41 -5.52 -6.53 6.92
N GLY A 42 -5.26 -7.81 6.80
CA GLY A 42 -5.02 -8.53 5.57
C GLY A 42 -6.01 -9.67 5.33
N TYR A 43 -5.54 -10.72 4.67
CA TYR A 43 -6.29 -11.92 4.33
C TYR A 43 -6.92 -12.55 5.57
N ASN A 44 -8.19 -12.97 5.46
CA ASN A 44 -8.98 -13.56 6.54
C ASN A 44 -8.93 -12.78 7.87
N LEU A 45 -8.91 -11.43 7.80
CA LEU A 45 -8.85 -10.53 8.96
C LEU A 45 -7.58 -10.68 9.81
N LYS A 46 -6.57 -11.42 9.37
CA LYS A 46 -5.30 -11.53 10.07
C LYS A 46 -4.54 -10.20 9.98
N SER A 47 -4.03 -9.74 11.11
CA SER A 47 -3.20 -8.53 11.13
C SER A 47 -1.78 -8.86 10.69
N PHE A 48 -1.18 -7.95 9.92
CA PHE A 48 0.23 -8.03 9.51
C PHE A 48 0.91 -6.66 9.70
N SER A 49 2.22 -6.65 9.65
CA SER A 49 3.03 -5.43 9.75
C SER A 49 3.36 -4.93 8.35
N LEU A 50 2.67 -3.86 7.91
CA LEU A 50 2.97 -3.18 6.67
C LEU A 50 4.24 -2.34 6.83
N ILE A 51 5.18 -2.49 5.90
CA ILE A 51 6.50 -1.83 5.92
C ILE A 51 6.54 -0.78 4.81
N LYS A 52 7.00 0.44 5.12
CA LYS A 52 7.26 1.49 4.14
C LYS A 52 8.33 2.47 4.63
N PHE A 53 8.85 3.31 3.74
CA PHE A 53 9.68 4.43 4.17
C PHE A 53 8.86 5.46 4.94
N ARG A 54 9.48 6.03 5.96
CA ARG A 54 8.87 7.08 6.76
C ARG A 54 8.92 8.39 6.00
N THR A 55 7.76 8.98 5.79
CA THR A 55 7.59 10.28 5.10
C THR A 55 7.01 11.35 6.03
N MET A 56 6.75 11.02 7.28
CA MET A 56 6.17 11.90 8.29
C MET A 56 7.12 11.98 9.48
N PRO A 57 7.15 13.12 10.22
CA PRO A 57 7.97 13.28 11.42
C PRO A 57 7.76 12.16 12.44
N VAL A 58 8.80 11.84 13.20
CA VAL A 58 8.73 10.89 14.31
C VAL A 58 7.82 11.45 15.40
N GLY A 59 7.04 10.59 16.06
CA GLY A 59 6.09 10.98 17.11
C GLY A 59 4.68 11.33 16.62
N MET A 60 4.45 11.46 15.32
CA MET A 60 3.09 11.67 14.81
C MET A 60 2.20 10.44 15.04
N ARG A 61 0.95 10.70 15.45
CA ARG A 61 -0.05 9.63 15.64
C ARG A 61 -0.22 8.81 14.35
N SER A 62 -0.25 7.50 14.51
CA SER A 62 -0.48 6.53 13.44
C SER A 62 -1.94 6.54 13.00
N ALA A 63 -2.36 7.59 12.31
CA ALA A 63 -3.71 7.75 11.76
C ALA A 63 -3.70 7.72 10.22
N GLY A 64 -4.87 7.56 9.61
CA GLY A 64 -5.00 7.76 8.17
C GLY A 64 -4.64 9.20 7.81
N THR A 65 -3.89 9.39 6.73
CA THR A 65 -3.39 10.73 6.30
C THR A 65 -4.52 11.76 6.14
N HIS A 66 -5.72 11.30 5.76
CA HIS A 66 -6.93 12.14 5.62
C HIS A 66 -7.45 12.69 6.96
N LEU A 67 -7.02 12.13 8.09
CA LEU A 67 -7.44 12.56 9.43
C LEU A 67 -6.48 13.57 10.06
N ILE A 68 -5.34 13.85 9.43
CA ILE A 68 -4.33 14.75 9.99
C ILE A 68 -4.24 15.99 9.10
N LYS A 69 -4.68 17.14 9.64
CA LYS A 69 -4.54 18.44 9.00
C LYS A 69 -3.15 19.02 9.28
N ASN A 70 -2.61 19.81 8.34
CA ASN A 70 -1.36 20.57 8.48
C ASN A 70 -0.10 19.73 8.74
N ILE A 71 0.08 18.63 8.01
CA ILE A 71 1.33 17.88 8.08
C ILE A 71 2.42 18.64 7.31
N LYS A 72 3.48 19.03 8.00
CA LYS A 72 4.72 19.48 7.35
C LYS A 72 5.52 18.24 6.95
N PHE A 73 5.56 17.95 5.66
CA PHE A 73 6.45 16.94 5.10
C PHE A 73 7.83 17.54 4.90
N SER A 74 8.88 16.73 5.10
CA SER A 74 10.21 17.08 4.60
C SER A 74 10.21 17.03 3.07
N SER A 75 11.20 17.66 2.44
CA SER A 75 11.36 17.62 0.98
C SER A 75 11.47 16.18 0.46
N LEU A 76 12.26 15.35 1.14
CA LEU A 76 12.35 13.92 0.85
C LEU A 76 10.99 13.22 1.04
N GLY A 77 10.32 13.43 2.15
CA GLY A 77 9.02 12.83 2.44
C GLY A 77 7.96 13.18 1.40
N TYR A 78 7.95 14.42 0.92
CA TYR A 78 7.08 14.86 -0.16
C TYR A 78 7.41 14.14 -1.48
N PHE A 79 8.69 14.09 -1.86
CA PHE A 79 9.17 13.40 -3.06
C PHE A 79 8.79 11.90 -3.03
N LEU A 80 9.10 11.20 -1.94
CA LEU A 80 8.81 9.77 -1.80
C LEU A 80 7.31 9.46 -1.94
N ARG A 81 6.45 10.31 -1.37
CA ARG A 81 4.99 10.14 -1.49
C ARG A 81 4.46 10.42 -2.88
N ARG A 82 4.96 11.48 -3.54
CA ARG A 82 4.56 11.81 -4.90
C ARG A 82 4.93 10.69 -5.88
N THR A 83 6.11 10.13 -5.73
CA THR A 83 6.63 9.05 -6.58
C THR A 83 6.19 7.65 -6.13
N LYS A 84 5.47 7.51 -5.01
CA LYS A 84 5.11 6.22 -4.41
C LYS A 84 6.30 5.32 -4.04
N ILE A 85 7.51 5.84 -4.08
CA ILE A 85 8.73 5.11 -3.70
C ILE A 85 8.68 4.69 -2.21
N ASP A 86 7.98 5.46 -1.37
CA ASP A 86 7.76 5.09 0.04
C ASP A 86 7.04 3.75 0.21
N GLU A 87 6.24 3.33 -0.76
CA GLU A 87 5.49 2.08 -0.72
C GLU A 87 6.23 0.86 -1.33
N ILE A 88 7.42 1.06 -1.95
CA ILE A 88 8.18 -0.05 -2.59
C ILE A 88 8.56 -1.14 -1.59
N LEU A 89 8.85 -0.79 -0.34
CA LEU A 89 9.16 -1.79 0.70
C LEU A 89 8.00 -2.75 1.00
N GLN A 90 6.78 -2.45 0.54
CA GLN A 90 5.66 -3.39 0.62
C GLN A 90 5.87 -4.64 -0.27
N LEU A 91 6.81 -4.61 -1.23
CA LEU A 91 7.25 -5.80 -1.95
C LEU A 91 7.78 -6.88 -0.97
N LEU A 92 8.37 -6.50 0.16
CA LEU A 92 8.73 -7.43 1.23
C LEU A 92 7.49 -8.11 1.85
N ASN A 93 6.38 -7.37 1.98
CA ASN A 93 5.12 -7.97 2.43
C ASN A 93 4.51 -8.91 1.36
N VAL A 94 4.74 -8.63 0.08
CA VAL A 94 4.34 -9.54 -1.01
C VAL A 94 5.15 -10.84 -0.94
N LEU A 95 6.48 -10.75 -0.77
CA LEU A 95 7.36 -11.91 -0.62
C LEU A 95 7.00 -12.76 0.61
N LYS A 96 6.64 -12.13 1.73
CA LYS A 96 6.17 -12.82 2.94
C LYS A 96 4.77 -13.45 2.77
N GLY A 97 4.06 -13.15 1.68
CA GLY A 97 2.70 -13.63 1.45
C GLY A 97 1.60 -12.87 2.20
N ASP A 98 1.92 -11.77 2.89
CA ASP A 98 0.95 -10.90 3.56
C ASP A 98 0.10 -10.11 2.56
N MET A 99 0.70 -9.76 1.42
CA MET A 99 0.12 -8.91 0.37
C MET A 99 0.24 -9.54 -1.02
N SER A 100 -0.41 -8.91 -1.99
CA SER A 100 -0.24 -9.10 -3.44
C SER A 100 0.14 -7.76 -4.08
N LEU A 101 0.64 -7.77 -5.31
CA LEU A 101 0.83 -6.52 -6.06
C LEU A 101 -0.51 -5.82 -6.29
N VAL A 102 -1.53 -6.57 -6.72
CA VAL A 102 -2.88 -6.05 -6.97
C VAL A 102 -3.86 -6.61 -5.95
N GLY A 103 -4.63 -5.73 -5.34
CA GLY A 103 -5.62 -6.09 -4.33
C GLY A 103 -6.24 -4.87 -3.63
N PRO A 104 -7.21 -5.06 -2.74
CA PRO A 104 -7.75 -3.99 -1.91
C PRO A 104 -6.67 -3.38 -1.02
N ARG A 105 -6.63 -2.05 -0.90
CA ARG A 105 -5.65 -1.39 -0.01
C ARG A 105 -5.87 -1.85 1.44
N PRO A 106 -4.82 -2.28 2.18
CA PRO A 106 -4.98 -2.77 3.55
C PRO A 106 -5.48 -1.66 4.49
N CYS A 107 -6.53 -1.95 5.27
CA CYS A 107 -7.15 -1.00 6.20
C CYS A 107 -6.48 -1.03 7.59
N LEU A 108 -6.65 0.06 8.35
CA LEU A 108 -6.27 0.13 9.75
C LEU A 108 -7.23 -0.70 10.62
N LEU A 109 -6.75 -1.18 11.77
CA LEU A 109 -7.56 -1.96 12.71
C LEU A 109 -8.72 -1.15 13.30
N ASN A 110 -8.60 0.17 13.38
CA ASN A 110 -9.62 1.07 13.95
C ASN A 110 -10.67 1.56 12.94
N GLN A 111 -10.57 1.20 11.66
CA GLN A 111 -11.53 1.61 10.61
C GLN A 111 -12.80 0.73 10.61
N ARG A 112 -13.54 0.73 11.72
CA ARG A 112 -14.68 -0.17 11.98
C ARG A 112 -15.69 -0.20 10.83
N LYS A 113 -16.11 0.96 10.30
CA LYS A 113 -17.09 1.05 9.21
C LYS A 113 -16.58 0.36 7.93
N LEU A 114 -15.33 0.64 7.52
CA LEU A 114 -14.73 0.01 6.35
C LEU A 114 -14.58 -1.51 6.53
N ILE A 115 -14.15 -1.95 7.70
CA ILE A 115 -14.01 -3.37 8.04
C ILE A 115 -15.36 -4.09 7.93
N SER A 116 -16.42 -3.52 8.52
CA SER A 116 -17.77 -4.07 8.43
C SER A 116 -18.26 -4.18 6.98
N GLU A 117 -18.10 -3.12 6.19
CA GLU A 117 -18.55 -3.10 4.79
C GLU A 117 -17.76 -4.10 3.92
N ARG A 118 -16.46 -4.22 4.13
CA ARG A 118 -15.61 -5.21 3.43
C ARG A 118 -15.91 -6.64 3.84
N LYS A 119 -16.21 -6.88 5.15
CA LYS A 119 -16.59 -8.20 5.66
C LYS A 119 -17.90 -8.69 5.00
N LYS A 120 -18.93 -7.84 4.92
CA LYS A 120 -20.20 -8.15 4.25
C LYS A 120 -20.03 -8.54 2.79
N ARG A 121 -19.01 -7.99 2.10
CA ARG A 121 -18.73 -8.20 0.67
C ARG A 121 -17.66 -9.24 0.38
N GLY A 122 -17.16 -9.92 1.40
CA GLY A 122 -16.14 -10.96 1.23
C GLY A 122 -14.77 -10.45 0.78
N VAL A 123 -14.49 -9.14 0.92
CA VAL A 123 -13.23 -8.52 0.47
C VAL A 123 -12.00 -9.11 1.18
N PHE A 124 -12.15 -9.57 2.41
CA PHE A 124 -11.06 -10.20 3.16
C PHE A 124 -10.72 -11.65 2.72
N LYS A 125 -11.44 -12.19 1.73
CA LYS A 125 -11.11 -13.50 1.13
C LYS A 125 -9.95 -13.43 0.11
N VAL A 126 -9.43 -12.25 -0.16
CA VAL A 126 -8.25 -12.02 -0.99
C VAL A 126 -7.17 -11.28 -0.20
N ARG A 127 -5.90 -11.41 -0.63
CA ARG A 127 -4.81 -10.64 -0.06
C ARG A 127 -4.95 -9.16 -0.40
N PRO A 128 -4.61 -8.25 0.52
CA PRO A 128 -4.53 -6.82 0.20
C PRO A 128 -3.44 -6.57 -0.84
N GLY A 129 -3.56 -5.47 -1.58
CA GLY A 129 -2.64 -5.10 -2.64
C GLY A 129 -1.94 -3.77 -2.44
N ILE A 130 -0.80 -3.62 -3.12
CA ILE A 130 -0.09 -2.34 -3.24
C ILE A 130 -0.92 -1.41 -4.13
N THR A 131 -1.46 -1.93 -5.23
CA THR A 131 -2.37 -1.21 -6.13
C THR A 131 -3.70 -1.95 -6.33
N GLY A 132 -4.67 -1.28 -6.97
CA GLY A 132 -5.97 -1.86 -7.31
C GLY A 132 -6.94 -0.81 -7.81
N LEU A 133 -8.15 -1.24 -8.20
CA LEU A 133 -9.15 -0.39 -8.83
C LEU A 133 -9.45 0.88 -8.02
N ALA A 134 -9.65 0.77 -6.71
CA ALA A 134 -9.96 1.92 -5.87
C ALA A 134 -8.80 2.93 -5.84
N GLN A 135 -7.55 2.45 -5.75
CA GLN A 135 -6.36 3.31 -5.72
C GLN A 135 -6.17 4.08 -7.03
N ILE A 136 -6.35 3.44 -8.18
CA ILE A 136 -6.23 4.12 -9.49
C ILE A 136 -7.39 5.07 -9.75
N SER A 137 -8.58 4.79 -9.19
CA SER A 137 -9.78 5.65 -9.30
C SER A 137 -9.82 6.78 -8.26
N GLY A 138 -8.81 6.90 -7.39
CA GLY A 138 -8.77 7.94 -6.36
C GLY A 138 -9.78 7.75 -5.21
N ILE A 139 -10.44 6.58 -5.13
CA ILE A 139 -11.39 6.26 -4.06
C ILE A 139 -10.60 5.88 -2.81
N ASN A 140 -10.83 6.60 -1.74
CA ASN A 140 -10.07 6.49 -0.51
C ASN A 140 -10.95 6.04 0.68
N MET A 141 -10.36 6.03 1.87
CA MET A 141 -11.01 5.55 3.11
C MET A 141 -12.03 6.55 3.70
N GLU A 142 -12.19 7.73 3.11
CA GLU A 142 -13.22 8.72 3.49
C GLU A 142 -14.62 8.24 3.09
N THR A 143 -14.71 7.43 2.04
CA THR A 143 -15.96 6.84 1.54
C THR A 143 -15.98 5.32 1.71
N PRO A 144 -16.10 4.79 2.95
CA PRO A 144 -15.89 3.37 3.24
C PRO A 144 -16.81 2.42 2.47
N THR A 145 -18.08 2.80 2.29
CA THR A 145 -19.06 1.99 1.57
C THR A 145 -18.76 1.91 0.08
N LEU A 146 -18.42 3.06 -0.54
CA LEU A 146 -18.03 3.11 -1.95
C LEU A 146 -16.73 2.35 -2.17
N LEU A 147 -15.74 2.55 -1.30
CA LEU A 147 -14.47 1.83 -1.34
C LEU A 147 -14.68 0.31 -1.29
N ALA A 148 -15.49 -0.19 -0.34
CA ALA A 148 -15.76 -1.62 -0.23
C ALA A 148 -16.52 -2.20 -1.44
N LYS A 149 -17.44 -1.43 -2.06
CA LYS A 149 -18.12 -1.81 -3.31
C LYS A 149 -17.13 -1.88 -4.48
N THR A 150 -16.23 -0.91 -4.59
CA THR A 150 -15.20 -0.86 -5.64
C THR A 150 -14.21 -2.03 -5.49
N ASP A 151 -13.79 -2.34 -4.26
CA ASP A 151 -12.96 -3.51 -3.97
C ASP A 151 -13.65 -4.81 -4.38
N GLN A 152 -14.93 -4.97 -4.06
CA GLN A 152 -15.72 -6.13 -4.47
C GLN A 152 -15.82 -6.24 -6.00
N LYS A 153 -16.09 -5.11 -6.70
CA LYS A 153 -16.13 -5.05 -8.17
C LYS A 153 -14.79 -5.53 -8.75
N MET A 154 -13.68 -5.02 -8.24
CA MET A 154 -12.34 -5.43 -8.67
C MET A 154 -12.13 -6.94 -8.49
N ILE A 155 -12.48 -7.49 -7.33
CA ILE A 155 -12.31 -8.91 -7.03
C ILE A 155 -13.10 -9.78 -8.01
N ASN A 156 -14.37 -9.42 -8.26
CA ASN A 156 -15.27 -10.18 -9.13
C ASN A 156 -14.84 -10.12 -10.62
N SER A 157 -14.20 -9.04 -11.04
CA SER A 157 -13.71 -8.85 -12.41
C SER A 157 -12.25 -9.22 -12.61
N MET A 158 -11.60 -9.82 -11.59
CA MET A 158 -10.16 -10.08 -11.63
C MET A 158 -9.81 -11.18 -12.62
N ASN A 159 -9.03 -10.80 -13.62
CA ASN A 159 -8.39 -11.67 -14.58
C ASN A 159 -6.95 -11.18 -14.84
N LEU A 160 -6.20 -11.89 -15.66
CA LEU A 160 -4.80 -11.56 -15.92
C LEU A 160 -4.63 -10.18 -16.57
N ASN A 161 -5.51 -9.83 -17.53
CA ASN A 161 -5.49 -8.54 -18.23
C ASN A 161 -5.75 -7.39 -17.25
N ASN A 162 -6.78 -7.51 -16.42
CA ASN A 162 -7.09 -6.51 -15.40
C ASN A 162 -5.98 -6.37 -14.36
N TYR A 163 -5.33 -7.49 -14.01
CA TYR A 163 -4.20 -7.50 -13.08
C TYR A 163 -3.05 -6.61 -13.60
N PHE A 164 -2.61 -6.83 -14.83
CA PHE A 164 -1.56 -6.01 -15.45
C PHE A 164 -2.03 -4.57 -15.72
N TYR A 165 -3.28 -4.38 -16.13
CA TYR A 165 -3.86 -3.06 -16.30
C TYR A 165 -3.74 -2.20 -15.05
N TYR A 166 -4.05 -2.73 -13.87
CA TYR A 166 -3.93 -1.97 -12.61
C TYR A 166 -2.47 -1.61 -12.29
N ILE A 167 -1.52 -2.50 -12.57
CA ILE A 167 -0.10 -2.24 -12.39
C ILE A 167 0.35 -1.10 -13.32
N PHE A 168 0.11 -1.25 -14.63
CA PHE A 168 0.50 -0.23 -15.61
C PHE A 168 -0.15 1.12 -15.32
N LYS A 169 -1.45 1.14 -15.03
CA LYS A 169 -2.17 2.38 -14.72
C LYS A 169 -1.60 3.08 -13.47
N THR A 170 -1.10 2.33 -12.50
CA THR A 170 -0.43 2.89 -11.33
C THR A 170 0.91 3.52 -11.71
N ILE A 171 1.72 2.84 -12.51
CA ILE A 171 3.00 3.37 -12.99
C ILE A 171 2.79 4.65 -13.78
N PHE A 172 1.86 4.65 -14.75
CA PHE A 172 1.53 5.85 -15.52
C PHE A 172 1.05 7.02 -14.64
N LYS A 173 0.24 6.76 -13.61
CA LYS A 173 -0.24 7.80 -12.69
C LYS A 173 0.87 8.39 -11.80
N ILE A 174 2.00 7.73 -11.68
CA ILE A 174 3.18 8.21 -10.94
C ILE A 174 4.03 9.12 -11.84
N ILE A 175 4.10 8.82 -13.14
CA ILE A 175 4.96 9.51 -14.10
C ILE A 175 4.30 10.80 -14.61
N LEU A 176 2.98 10.81 -14.76
CA LEU A 176 2.17 11.97 -15.18
C LEU A 176 1.63 12.77 -13.98
#